data_23fde87fd869d509df42b147aa1bdc38
#
_entry.id   23fde87fd869d509df42b147aa1bdc38
#
_cell.length_a   1.000
_cell.length_b   1.000
_cell.length_c   1.000
_cell.angle_alpha   90.00
_cell.angle_beta   90.00
_cell.angle_gamma   90.00
#
_symmetry.space_group_name_H-M   'P 1'
#
loop_
_entity.id
_entity.type
_entity.pdbx_description
1 polymer ?
#
loop_
_entity_poly.entity_id
_entity_poly.type
_entity_poly.pdbx_seq_one_letter_code
_entity_poly.pdbx_strand_id
1 'polypeptide(L)'
;MCIRDRYYDLKETDSLAHSTAVQVSREIGRRIVSGNYKPGDLIEDEVSLSERFSVSRSVVRDAVKILVGKGLLEVRRGIGTRVQERTKWGLLDNDVLAWHLSSPPDREFLRQLMEVRLIIEPKAARWACEHGRDKQLAEIEIAQTRMEEEQSSIEDFVIADALFHRAIFRASNNEIMRAMEGLIFSALLSSIRLTNKDPRKNKESILFHRKVADAIIQRDADKAEARMESLLGDAGHRLKKQINTPKK
;
A
#
# COMPACT_ATOMS: atom_id res chain seq x y z
N MET A 1 -14.35 -12.75 -2.33
CA MET A 1 -13.31 -12.03 -3.10
C MET A 1 -12.36 -11.40 -2.09
N CYS A 2 -11.05 -11.62 -2.17
CA CYS A 2 -10.09 -11.14 -1.14
C CYS A 2 -9.84 -9.63 -1.31
N ILE A 3 -9.56 -8.87 -0.22
CA ILE A 3 -9.13 -7.44 -0.26
C ILE A 3 -8.05 -7.23 -1.34
N ARG A 4 -7.17 -8.22 -1.48
CA ARG A 4 -6.08 -8.24 -2.45
C ARG A 4 -6.55 -8.14 -3.90
N ASP A 5 -7.63 -8.84 -4.25
CA ASP A 5 -8.14 -8.88 -5.61
C ASP A 5 -8.76 -7.53 -5.97
N ARG A 6 -9.49 -6.91 -5.03
CA ARG A 6 -10.04 -5.55 -5.19
C ARG A 6 -8.98 -4.44 -5.30
N TYR A 7 -7.76 -4.62 -4.74
CA TYR A 7 -6.67 -3.65 -4.94
C TYR A 7 -6.24 -3.57 -6.41
N TYR A 8 -6.19 -4.70 -7.08
CA TYR A 8 -5.89 -4.74 -8.52
C TYR A 8 -7.06 -4.23 -9.36
N ASP A 9 -8.30 -4.42 -8.92
CA ASP A 9 -9.51 -3.87 -9.58
C ASP A 9 -9.64 -2.34 -9.41
N LEU A 10 -9.04 -1.76 -8.36
CA LEU A 10 -8.98 -0.31 -8.15
C LEU A 10 -7.94 0.40 -9.05
N LYS A 11 -7.02 -0.34 -9.65
CA LYS A 11 -6.28 0.15 -10.81
C LYS A 11 -7.25 0.13 -11.99
N GLU A 12 -7.53 1.28 -12.56
CA GLU A 12 -8.14 1.43 -13.88
C GLU A 12 -7.20 0.84 -14.94
N THR A 13 -7.00 -0.45 -14.94
CA THR A 13 -6.34 -1.19 -16.00
C THR A 13 -7.41 -1.94 -16.73
N ASP A 14 -7.65 -1.55 -17.99
CA ASP A 14 -8.28 -2.44 -18.95
C ASP A 14 -7.68 -3.84 -18.75
N SER A 15 -8.55 -4.81 -18.55
CA SER A 15 -8.18 -6.18 -18.25
C SER A 15 -7.55 -6.87 -19.47
N LEU A 16 -6.34 -6.48 -19.83
CA LEU A 16 -5.42 -7.37 -20.49
C LEU A 16 -5.10 -8.43 -19.44
N ALA A 17 -5.57 -9.66 -19.66
CA ALA A 17 -5.26 -10.81 -18.83
C ALA A 17 -3.75 -10.77 -18.51
N HIS A 18 -3.39 -10.68 -17.23
CA HIS A 18 -1.99 -10.57 -16.83
C HIS A 18 -1.20 -11.70 -17.50
N SER A 19 -0.15 -11.34 -18.25
CA SER A 19 0.66 -12.36 -18.93
C SER A 19 1.17 -13.37 -17.90
N THR A 20 1.34 -14.61 -18.32
CA THR A 20 1.85 -15.67 -17.46
C THR A 20 3.19 -15.28 -16.79
N ALA A 21 4.02 -14.48 -17.48
CA ALA A 21 5.26 -13.94 -16.90
C ALA A 21 5.02 -13.01 -15.72
N VAL A 22 3.97 -12.18 -15.76
CA VAL A 22 3.57 -11.32 -14.62
C VAL A 22 3.09 -12.16 -13.44
N GLN A 23 2.35 -13.25 -13.69
CA GLN A 23 1.90 -14.15 -12.62
C GLN A 23 3.09 -14.86 -11.95
N VAL A 24 4.05 -15.36 -12.73
CA VAL A 24 5.28 -15.98 -12.22
C VAL A 24 6.12 -14.97 -11.45
N SER A 25 6.31 -13.75 -11.98
CA SER A 25 7.04 -12.69 -11.29
C SER A 25 6.38 -12.30 -9.96
N ARG A 26 5.06 -12.27 -9.90
CA ARG A 26 4.29 -12.02 -8.67
C ARG A 26 4.59 -13.09 -7.60
N GLU A 27 4.56 -14.37 -7.98
CA GLU A 27 4.78 -15.47 -7.04
C GLU A 27 6.22 -15.46 -6.49
N ILE A 28 7.23 -15.26 -7.36
CA ILE A 28 8.63 -15.14 -6.93
C ILE A 28 8.83 -13.88 -6.08
N GLY A 29 8.30 -12.73 -6.52
CA GLY A 29 8.41 -11.46 -5.80
C GLY A 29 7.81 -11.53 -4.39
N ARG A 30 6.64 -12.17 -4.24
CA ARG A 30 6.03 -12.41 -2.92
C ARG A 30 6.90 -13.25 -2.00
N ARG A 31 7.58 -14.26 -2.52
CA ARG A 31 8.52 -15.10 -1.74
C ARG A 31 9.75 -14.33 -1.30
N ILE A 32 10.25 -13.42 -2.16
CA ILE A 32 11.36 -12.53 -1.80
C ILE A 32 10.92 -11.57 -0.68
N VAL A 33 9.82 -10.88 -0.87
CA VAL A 33 9.31 -9.88 0.07
C VAL A 33 8.91 -10.51 1.41
N SER A 34 8.38 -11.74 1.42
CA SER A 34 8.05 -12.48 2.65
C SER A 34 9.25 -13.08 3.37
N GLY A 35 10.46 -12.97 2.81
CA GLY A 35 11.70 -13.50 3.40
C GLY A 35 11.94 -14.99 3.17
N ASN A 36 11.15 -15.65 2.31
CA ASN A 36 11.40 -17.04 1.90
C ASN A 36 12.68 -17.16 1.06
N TYR A 37 13.02 -16.10 0.31
CA TYR A 37 14.33 -15.87 -0.26
C TYR A 37 14.94 -14.65 0.42
N LYS A 38 16.12 -14.80 0.97
CA LYS A 38 16.85 -13.73 1.66
C LYS A 38 17.74 -12.96 0.67
N PRO A 39 18.08 -11.70 0.95
CA PRO A 39 19.12 -10.99 0.21
C PRO A 39 20.39 -11.84 0.12
N GLY A 40 20.95 -11.96 -1.09
CA GLY A 40 22.11 -12.79 -1.39
C GLY A 40 21.81 -14.23 -1.79
N ASP A 41 20.62 -14.76 -1.54
CA ASP A 41 20.24 -16.11 -1.94
C ASP A 41 20.19 -16.24 -3.46
N LEU A 42 20.58 -17.39 -3.98
CA LEU A 42 20.29 -17.78 -5.36
C LEU A 42 18.87 -18.35 -5.42
N ILE A 43 18.10 -17.89 -6.41
CA ILE A 43 16.83 -18.56 -6.73
C ILE A 43 17.09 -19.75 -7.65
N GLU A 44 16.09 -20.61 -7.83
CA GLU A 44 16.15 -21.76 -8.74
C GLU A 44 16.48 -21.30 -10.17
N ASP A 45 17.14 -22.14 -10.93
CA ASP A 45 17.47 -21.89 -12.33
C ASP A 45 16.21 -21.89 -13.24
N GLU A 46 16.39 -21.45 -14.49
CA GLU A 46 15.30 -21.33 -15.46
C GLU A 46 14.59 -22.68 -15.73
N VAL A 47 15.32 -23.80 -15.64
CA VAL A 47 14.74 -25.12 -15.90
C VAL A 47 13.83 -25.52 -14.75
N SER A 48 14.34 -25.44 -13.53
CA SER A 48 13.60 -25.75 -12.30
C SER A 48 12.38 -24.87 -12.12
N LEU A 49 12.49 -23.55 -12.41
CA LEU A 49 11.35 -22.63 -12.36
C LEU A 49 10.32 -22.93 -13.47
N SER A 50 10.77 -23.31 -14.67
CA SER A 50 9.91 -23.70 -15.80
C SER A 50 9.07 -24.94 -15.43
N GLU A 51 9.69 -25.94 -14.84
CA GLU A 51 9.01 -27.15 -14.36
C GLU A 51 8.04 -26.83 -13.22
N ARG A 52 8.51 -26.09 -12.21
CA ARG A 52 7.72 -25.73 -11.02
C ARG A 52 6.45 -24.95 -11.35
N PHE A 53 6.52 -24.01 -12.30
CA PHE A 53 5.37 -23.19 -12.69
C PHE A 53 4.63 -23.76 -13.90
N SER A 54 5.11 -24.87 -14.50
CA SER A 54 4.55 -25.46 -15.71
C SER A 54 4.42 -24.47 -16.87
N VAL A 55 5.49 -23.68 -17.09
CA VAL A 55 5.57 -22.63 -18.12
C VAL A 55 6.83 -22.80 -18.96
N SER A 56 6.90 -22.11 -20.12
CA SER A 56 8.12 -22.11 -20.94
C SER A 56 9.27 -21.34 -20.27
N ARG A 57 10.52 -21.68 -20.61
CA ARG A 57 11.71 -20.94 -20.15
C ARG A 57 11.70 -19.46 -20.57
N SER A 58 11.10 -19.12 -21.72
CA SER A 58 10.93 -17.71 -22.13
C SER A 58 10.06 -16.94 -21.15
N VAL A 59 8.97 -17.52 -20.68
CA VAL A 59 8.09 -16.93 -19.65
C VAL A 59 8.86 -16.73 -18.33
N VAL A 60 9.69 -17.67 -17.92
CA VAL A 60 10.56 -17.52 -16.72
C VAL A 60 11.55 -16.37 -16.91
N ARG A 61 12.22 -16.28 -18.06
CA ARG A 61 13.15 -15.16 -18.34
C ARG A 61 12.45 -13.81 -18.29
N ASP A 62 11.26 -13.70 -18.83
CA ASP A 62 10.50 -12.45 -18.80
C ASP A 62 10.04 -12.12 -17.38
N ALA A 63 9.65 -13.10 -16.58
CA ALA A 63 9.36 -12.92 -15.16
C ALA A 63 10.60 -12.44 -14.37
N VAL A 64 11.77 -13.03 -14.62
CA VAL A 64 13.03 -12.59 -14.01
C VAL A 64 13.39 -11.17 -14.43
N LYS A 65 13.24 -10.79 -15.71
CA LYS A 65 13.46 -9.41 -16.17
C LYS A 65 12.56 -8.40 -15.44
N ILE A 66 11.28 -8.74 -15.22
CA ILE A 66 10.35 -7.91 -14.44
C ILE A 66 10.91 -7.69 -13.02
N LEU A 67 11.36 -8.75 -12.36
CA LEU A 67 11.91 -8.67 -11.00
C LEU A 67 13.25 -7.93 -10.93
N VAL A 68 14.09 -8.04 -11.96
CA VAL A 68 15.31 -7.24 -12.11
C VAL A 68 14.96 -5.77 -12.26
N GLY A 69 13.98 -5.43 -13.10
CA GLY A 69 13.49 -4.05 -13.26
C GLY A 69 12.95 -3.43 -11.97
N LYS A 70 12.41 -4.27 -11.07
CA LYS A 70 11.93 -3.86 -9.73
C LYS A 70 13.05 -3.85 -8.67
N GLY A 71 14.29 -4.18 -9.03
CA GLY A 71 15.44 -4.21 -8.13
C GLY A 71 15.47 -5.40 -7.16
N LEU A 72 14.58 -6.41 -7.31
CA LEU A 72 14.53 -7.55 -6.41
C LEU A 72 15.56 -8.61 -6.75
N LEU A 73 15.90 -8.75 -8.03
CA LEU A 73 16.84 -9.75 -8.54
C LEU A 73 17.97 -9.12 -9.33
N GLU A 74 19.11 -9.81 -9.37
CA GLU A 74 20.19 -9.57 -10.34
C GLU A 74 20.56 -10.90 -11.01
N VAL A 75 20.89 -10.84 -12.30
CA VAL A 75 21.40 -11.98 -13.07
C VAL A 75 22.92 -11.82 -13.22
N ARG A 76 23.70 -12.79 -12.73
CA ARG A 76 25.15 -12.83 -12.87
C ARG A 76 25.56 -14.01 -13.72
N ARG A 77 26.25 -13.73 -14.84
CA ARG A 77 26.74 -14.76 -15.76
C ARG A 77 27.65 -15.75 -15.02
N GLY A 78 27.39 -17.04 -15.19
CA GLY A 78 28.17 -18.12 -14.54
C GLY A 78 27.85 -18.36 -13.06
N ILE A 79 27.02 -17.53 -12.43
CA ILE A 79 26.62 -17.67 -11.02
C ILE A 79 25.15 -18.02 -10.90
N GLY A 80 24.28 -17.35 -11.65
CA GLY A 80 22.83 -17.53 -11.60
C GLY A 80 22.08 -16.24 -11.27
N THR A 81 20.84 -16.38 -10.84
CA THR A 81 19.96 -15.28 -10.47
C THR A 81 19.92 -15.16 -8.94
N ARG A 82 20.30 -13.99 -8.43
CA ARG A 82 20.46 -13.71 -7.00
C ARG A 82 19.46 -12.66 -6.52
N VAL A 83 18.97 -12.81 -5.29
CA VAL A 83 18.15 -11.79 -4.62
C VAL A 83 19.05 -10.61 -4.21
N GLN A 84 18.62 -9.41 -4.60
CA GLN A 84 19.32 -8.16 -4.30
C GLN A 84 19.14 -7.74 -2.84
N GLU A 85 20.09 -6.92 -2.36
CA GLU A 85 19.95 -6.25 -1.06
C GLU A 85 18.70 -5.36 -1.04
N ARG A 86 18.02 -5.31 0.12
CA ARG A 86 16.75 -4.57 0.28
C ARG A 86 16.86 -3.09 -0.10
N THR A 87 18.04 -2.50 0.02
CA THR A 87 18.32 -1.11 -0.39
C THR A 87 18.21 -0.88 -1.90
N LYS A 88 18.18 -1.95 -2.70
CA LYS A 88 18.02 -1.90 -4.16
C LYS A 88 16.57 -2.11 -4.60
N TRP A 89 15.69 -2.57 -3.69
CA TRP A 89 14.31 -2.87 -4.02
C TRP A 89 13.53 -1.59 -4.34
N GLY A 90 12.71 -1.65 -5.37
CA GLY A 90 11.80 -0.55 -5.74
C GLY A 90 10.62 -0.47 -4.78
N LEU A 91 10.85 -0.03 -3.53
CA LEU A 91 9.84 -0.01 -2.46
C LEU A 91 8.63 0.87 -2.77
N LEU A 92 8.73 1.80 -3.73
CA LEU A 92 7.61 2.62 -4.20
C LEU A 92 6.90 2.02 -5.42
N ASP A 93 7.39 0.90 -5.96
CA ASP A 93 6.71 0.17 -7.02
C ASP A 93 5.42 -0.46 -6.48
N ASN A 94 4.31 -0.23 -7.17
CA ASN A 94 2.99 -0.68 -6.73
C ASN A 94 2.87 -2.20 -6.56
N ASP A 95 3.57 -2.99 -7.38
CA ASP A 95 3.52 -4.44 -7.24
C ASP A 95 4.33 -4.90 -6.03
N VAL A 96 5.51 -4.29 -5.81
CA VAL A 96 6.33 -4.58 -4.62
C VAL A 96 5.58 -4.22 -3.34
N LEU A 97 4.91 -3.07 -3.31
CA LEU A 97 4.02 -2.68 -2.20
C LEU A 97 2.88 -3.68 -2.00
N ALA A 98 2.22 -4.11 -3.07
CA ALA A 98 1.14 -5.10 -3.01
C ALA A 98 1.63 -6.48 -2.51
N TRP A 99 2.88 -6.85 -2.83
CA TRP A 99 3.49 -8.08 -2.32
C TRP A 99 3.78 -8.00 -0.82
N HIS A 100 4.21 -6.85 -0.33
CA HIS A 100 4.31 -6.60 1.11
C HIS A 100 2.96 -6.77 1.83
N LEU A 101 1.86 -6.30 1.21
CA LEU A 101 0.51 -6.48 1.74
C LEU A 101 0.08 -7.95 1.86
N SER A 102 0.53 -8.79 0.94
CA SER A 102 0.18 -10.21 0.92
C SER A 102 1.09 -11.08 1.78
N SER A 103 2.11 -10.50 2.37
CA SER A 103 3.08 -11.17 3.26
C SER A 103 2.73 -10.94 4.73
N PRO A 104 3.30 -11.72 5.67
CA PRO A 104 3.21 -11.40 7.09
C PRO A 104 3.67 -9.96 7.35
N PRO A 105 3.01 -9.19 8.23
CA PRO A 105 3.35 -7.80 8.47
C PRO A 105 4.81 -7.63 8.93
N ASP A 106 5.60 -6.91 8.16
CA ASP A 106 6.93 -6.46 8.54
C ASP A 106 6.78 -5.23 9.45
N ARG A 107 7.04 -5.42 10.75
CA ARG A 107 6.84 -4.39 11.78
C ARG A 107 7.71 -3.17 11.54
N GLU A 108 8.96 -3.37 11.11
CA GLU A 108 9.88 -2.27 10.84
C GLU A 108 9.47 -1.48 9.60
N PHE A 109 9.06 -2.17 8.55
CA PHE A 109 8.52 -1.52 7.36
C PHE A 109 7.28 -0.67 7.70
N LEU A 110 6.36 -1.18 8.50
CA LEU A 110 5.17 -0.45 8.93
C LEU A 110 5.50 0.76 9.82
N ARG A 111 6.52 0.66 10.67
CA ARG A 111 6.99 1.78 11.48
C ARG A 111 7.52 2.91 10.60
N GLN A 112 8.43 2.59 9.66
CA GLN A 112 9.00 3.56 8.72
C GLN A 112 7.92 4.19 7.83
N LEU A 113 6.98 3.38 7.37
CA LEU A 113 5.87 3.83 6.56
C LEU A 113 4.97 4.81 7.32
N MET A 114 4.72 4.56 8.62
CA MET A 114 3.95 5.48 9.47
C MET A 114 4.67 6.81 9.67
N GLU A 115 6.01 6.80 9.79
CA GLU A 115 6.82 8.02 9.88
C GLU A 115 6.70 8.89 8.62
N VAL A 116 6.72 8.26 7.44
CA VAL A 116 6.51 8.98 6.17
C VAL A 116 5.08 9.56 6.10
N ARG A 117 4.06 8.80 6.50
CA ARG A 117 2.66 9.25 6.52
C ARG A 117 2.49 10.52 7.38
N LEU A 118 3.09 10.54 8.58
CA LEU A 118 3.04 11.69 9.50
C LEU A 118 3.62 12.98 8.90
N ILE A 119 4.47 12.87 7.88
CA ILE A 119 5.06 14.03 7.20
C ILE A 119 4.21 14.46 6.01
N ILE A 120 3.79 13.51 5.18
CA ILE A 120 3.22 13.84 3.86
C ILE A 120 1.70 14.03 3.88
N GLU A 121 0.95 13.27 4.70
CA GLU A 121 -0.52 13.35 4.67
C GLU A 121 -1.08 14.65 5.27
N PRO A 122 -0.52 15.24 6.36
CA PRO A 122 -0.93 16.56 6.82
C PRO A 122 -0.75 17.63 5.74
N LYS A 123 0.37 17.59 5.01
CA LYS A 123 0.62 18.50 3.87
C LYS A 123 -0.33 18.26 2.71
N ALA A 124 -0.67 16.99 2.42
CA ALA A 124 -1.67 16.68 1.40
C ALA A 124 -3.05 17.23 1.77
N ALA A 125 -3.46 17.14 3.04
CA ALA A 125 -4.72 17.70 3.54
C ALA A 125 -4.76 19.24 3.41
N ARG A 126 -3.66 19.91 3.78
CA ARG A 126 -3.48 21.36 3.57
C ARG A 126 -3.65 21.73 2.11
N TRP A 127 -2.92 21.10 1.23
CA TRP A 127 -2.96 21.38 -0.21
C TRP A 127 -4.29 21.01 -0.86
N ALA A 128 -5.02 20.03 -0.32
CA ALA A 128 -6.38 19.76 -0.75
C ALA A 128 -7.32 20.96 -0.49
N CYS A 129 -7.14 21.68 0.64
CA CYS A 129 -7.87 22.92 0.89
C CYS A 129 -7.51 24.03 -0.09
N GLU A 130 -6.21 24.20 -0.37
CA GLU A 130 -5.66 25.30 -1.15
C GLU A 130 -5.90 25.12 -2.65
N HIS A 131 -5.78 23.88 -3.17
CA HIS A 131 -5.78 23.58 -4.60
C HIS A 131 -6.94 22.69 -5.06
N GLY A 132 -7.67 22.08 -4.13
CA GLY A 132 -8.74 21.12 -4.45
C GLY A 132 -9.91 21.81 -5.19
N ARG A 133 -10.37 21.18 -6.28
CA ARG A 133 -11.58 21.58 -6.99
C ARG A 133 -12.81 21.04 -6.27
N ASP A 134 -13.94 21.68 -6.39
CA ASP A 134 -15.18 21.30 -5.68
C ASP A 134 -15.56 19.84 -5.92
N LYS A 135 -15.39 19.33 -7.15
CA LYS A 135 -15.60 17.90 -7.45
C LYS A 135 -14.68 16.98 -6.65
N GLN A 136 -13.41 17.34 -6.46
CA GLN A 136 -12.45 16.55 -5.71
C GLN A 136 -12.76 16.60 -4.20
N LEU A 137 -13.21 17.75 -3.69
CA LEU A 137 -13.65 17.85 -2.30
C LEU A 137 -14.92 17.02 -2.05
N ALA A 138 -15.84 16.99 -3.01
CA ALA A 138 -17.01 16.10 -2.95
C ALA A 138 -16.63 14.61 -2.92
N GLU A 139 -15.56 14.20 -3.62
CA GLU A 139 -15.04 12.82 -3.56
C GLU A 139 -14.51 12.47 -2.16
N ILE A 140 -13.91 13.43 -1.42
CA ILE A 140 -13.50 13.24 -0.03
C ILE A 140 -14.72 13.03 0.87
N GLU A 141 -15.76 13.84 0.70
CA GLU A 141 -17.02 13.69 1.46
C GLU A 141 -17.70 12.35 1.19
N ILE A 142 -17.77 11.92 -0.07
CA ILE A 142 -18.33 10.61 -0.45
C ILE A 142 -17.56 9.47 0.22
N ALA A 143 -16.21 9.53 0.23
CA ALA A 143 -15.38 8.50 0.85
C ALA A 143 -15.58 8.47 2.37
N GLN A 144 -15.71 9.63 3.02
CA GLN A 144 -16.00 9.75 4.45
C GLN A 144 -17.37 9.19 4.81
N THR A 145 -18.41 9.58 4.08
CA THR A 145 -19.77 9.07 4.29
C THR A 145 -19.82 7.54 4.14
N ARG A 146 -19.16 7.02 3.10
CA ARG A 146 -19.06 5.58 2.89
C ARG A 146 -18.40 4.87 4.07
N MET A 147 -17.37 5.44 4.67
CA MET A 147 -16.69 4.87 5.84
C MET A 147 -17.61 4.89 7.08
N GLU A 148 -18.44 5.93 7.26
CA GLU A 148 -19.41 6.04 8.36
C GLU A 148 -20.55 5.03 8.24
N GLU A 149 -21.02 4.79 7.01
CA GLU A 149 -22.14 3.90 6.71
C GLU A 149 -21.73 2.42 6.61
N GLU A 150 -20.44 2.14 6.34
CA GLU A 150 -19.97 0.77 6.12
C GLU A 150 -19.92 -0.02 7.42
N GLN A 151 -20.92 -0.87 7.61
CA GLN A 151 -21.06 -1.73 8.79
C GLN A 151 -21.07 -3.23 8.43
N SER A 152 -21.18 -3.59 7.15
CA SER A 152 -21.38 -4.96 6.69
C SER A 152 -20.07 -5.75 6.65
N SER A 153 -18.98 -5.13 6.21
CA SER A 153 -17.72 -5.78 5.90
C SER A 153 -16.52 -4.99 6.44
N ILE A 154 -15.62 -5.68 7.12
CA ILE A 154 -14.32 -5.11 7.53
C ILE A 154 -13.52 -4.69 6.29
N GLU A 155 -13.55 -5.51 5.26
CA GLU A 155 -12.87 -5.27 4.00
C GLU A 155 -13.34 -3.99 3.32
N ASP A 156 -14.64 -3.78 3.24
CA ASP A 156 -15.20 -2.60 2.59
C ASP A 156 -14.95 -1.33 3.41
N PHE A 157 -14.97 -1.43 4.75
CA PHE A 157 -14.56 -0.33 5.63
C PHE A 157 -13.09 0.07 5.39
N VAL A 158 -12.17 -0.92 5.33
CA VAL A 158 -10.75 -0.67 5.09
C VAL A 158 -10.52 -0.05 3.72
N ILE A 159 -11.28 -0.46 2.72
CA ILE A 159 -11.24 0.15 1.38
C ILE A 159 -11.75 1.59 1.44
N ALA A 160 -12.84 1.87 2.16
CA ALA A 160 -13.38 3.22 2.30
C ALA A 160 -12.36 4.17 2.98
N ASP A 161 -11.70 3.72 4.05
CA ASP A 161 -10.61 4.44 4.71
C ASP A 161 -9.46 4.75 3.73
N ALA A 162 -9.01 3.75 2.97
CA ALA A 162 -7.96 3.95 1.98
C ALA A 162 -8.39 4.89 0.83
N LEU A 163 -9.65 4.85 0.41
CA LEU A 163 -10.21 5.75 -0.59
C LEU A 163 -10.29 7.20 -0.09
N PHE A 164 -10.58 7.40 1.20
CA PHE A 164 -10.58 8.71 1.83
C PHE A 164 -9.20 9.37 1.74
N HIS A 165 -8.15 8.69 2.19
CA HIS A 165 -6.79 9.21 2.10
C HIS A 165 -6.36 9.44 0.65
N ARG A 166 -6.71 8.52 -0.27
CA ARG A 166 -6.44 8.68 -1.71
C ARG A 166 -7.11 9.92 -2.29
N ALA A 167 -8.37 10.19 -1.93
CA ALA A 167 -9.09 11.37 -2.41
C ALA A 167 -8.39 12.66 -1.98
N ILE A 168 -7.84 12.72 -0.76
CA ILE A 168 -7.06 13.87 -0.26
C ILE A 168 -5.78 14.06 -1.08
N PHE A 169 -5.03 12.98 -1.36
CA PHE A 169 -3.82 13.06 -2.21
C PHE A 169 -4.15 13.58 -3.61
N ARG A 170 -5.27 13.15 -4.20
CA ARG A 170 -5.73 13.63 -5.51
C ARG A 170 -6.18 15.09 -5.48
N ALA A 171 -6.85 15.50 -4.40
CA ALA A 171 -7.30 16.87 -4.22
C ALA A 171 -6.16 17.86 -3.95
N SER A 172 -4.98 17.39 -3.53
CA SER A 172 -3.79 18.25 -3.39
C SER A 172 -3.32 18.85 -4.72
N ASN A 173 -3.79 18.32 -5.87
CA ASN A 173 -3.39 18.68 -7.22
C ASN A 173 -1.86 18.71 -7.44
N ASN A 174 -1.11 17.94 -6.65
CA ASN A 174 0.33 17.73 -6.78
C ASN A 174 0.58 16.34 -7.37
N GLU A 175 1.19 16.27 -8.56
CA GLU A 175 1.43 15.01 -9.27
C GLU A 175 2.35 14.05 -8.51
N ILE A 176 3.32 14.58 -7.77
CA ILE A 176 4.24 13.76 -6.97
C ILE A 176 3.51 13.16 -5.77
N MET A 177 2.68 13.95 -5.06
CA MET A 177 1.80 13.42 -4.02
C MET A 177 0.87 12.33 -4.57
N ARG A 178 0.25 12.58 -5.72
CA ARG A 178 -0.61 11.60 -6.38
C ARG A 178 0.14 10.31 -6.73
N ALA A 179 1.40 10.39 -7.17
CA ALA A 179 2.21 9.20 -7.43
C ALA A 179 2.48 8.35 -6.17
N MET A 180 2.40 8.95 -4.98
CA MET A 180 2.57 8.27 -3.69
C MET A 180 1.28 7.61 -3.16
N GLU A 181 0.13 7.75 -3.84
CA GLU A 181 -1.15 7.20 -3.36
C GLU A 181 -1.09 5.67 -3.11
N GLY A 182 -0.35 4.93 -3.93
CA GLY A 182 -0.15 3.48 -3.77
C GLY A 182 0.58 3.12 -2.47
N LEU A 183 1.56 3.92 -2.07
CA LEU A 183 2.28 3.77 -0.81
C LEU A 183 1.33 3.91 0.38
N ILE A 184 0.50 4.96 0.39
CA ILE A 184 -0.45 5.23 1.46
C ILE A 184 -1.52 4.15 1.55
N PHE A 185 -2.06 3.74 0.40
CA PHE A 185 -3.03 2.64 0.32
C PHE A 185 -2.46 1.35 0.93
N SER A 186 -1.22 1.02 0.58
CA SER A 186 -0.53 -0.16 1.11
C SER A 186 -0.30 -0.07 2.61
N ALA A 187 0.05 1.12 3.10
CA ALA A 187 0.24 1.41 4.51
C ALA A 187 -1.03 1.15 5.32
N LEU A 188 -2.14 1.70 4.86
CA LEU A 188 -3.44 1.58 5.51
C LEU A 188 -3.88 0.12 5.60
N LEU A 189 -3.89 -0.60 4.48
CA LEU A 189 -4.28 -2.01 4.45
C LEU A 189 -3.43 -2.88 5.39
N SER A 190 -2.10 -2.62 5.48
CA SER A 190 -1.21 -3.38 6.35
C SER A 190 -1.39 -3.03 7.81
N SER A 191 -1.50 -1.73 8.14
CA SER A 191 -1.61 -1.26 9.52
C SER A 191 -2.95 -1.66 10.15
N ILE A 192 -4.06 -1.57 9.42
CA ILE A 192 -5.38 -1.95 9.92
C ILE A 192 -5.43 -3.44 10.26
N ARG A 193 -4.86 -4.30 9.41
CA ARG A 193 -4.76 -5.74 9.70
C ARG A 193 -3.99 -6.04 10.98
N LEU A 194 -3.00 -5.20 11.33
CA LEU A 194 -2.20 -5.39 12.53
C LEU A 194 -2.86 -4.80 13.78
N THR A 195 -3.50 -3.63 13.66
CA THR A 195 -3.96 -2.84 14.80
C THR A 195 -5.39 -3.08 15.21
N ASN A 196 -6.26 -3.53 14.31
CA ASN A 196 -7.68 -3.67 14.57
C ASN A 196 -8.20 -5.05 14.16
N LYS A 197 -8.79 -5.75 15.13
CA LYS A 197 -9.60 -6.95 14.82
C LYS A 197 -10.87 -6.57 14.05
N ASP A 198 -11.48 -5.43 14.41
CA ASP A 198 -12.63 -4.84 13.73
C ASP A 198 -12.55 -3.31 13.77
N PRO A 199 -12.03 -2.67 12.69
CA PRO A 199 -11.86 -1.22 12.65
C PRO A 199 -13.18 -0.43 12.68
N ARG A 200 -14.31 -1.02 12.28
CA ARG A 200 -15.64 -0.40 12.31
C ARG A 200 -16.08 -0.06 13.73
N LYS A 201 -15.56 -0.77 14.72
CA LYS A 201 -15.83 -0.52 16.15
C LYS A 201 -15.06 0.67 16.71
N ASN A 202 -14.10 1.19 15.97
CA ASN A 202 -13.32 2.34 16.39
C ASN A 202 -14.01 3.66 16.00
N LYS A 203 -15.10 3.97 16.72
CA LYS A 203 -15.88 5.19 16.49
C LYS A 203 -15.04 6.47 16.61
N GLU A 204 -14.02 6.47 17.45
CA GLU A 204 -13.14 7.61 17.63
C GLU A 204 -12.30 7.88 16.36
N SER A 205 -11.79 6.83 15.72
CA SER A 205 -11.09 6.96 14.43
C SER A 205 -11.99 7.56 13.34
N ILE A 206 -13.23 7.11 13.24
CA ILE A 206 -14.22 7.67 12.28
C ILE A 206 -14.44 9.16 12.53
N LEU A 207 -14.54 9.57 13.80
CA LEU A 207 -14.69 10.99 14.17
C LEU A 207 -13.45 11.81 13.84
N PHE A 208 -12.25 11.26 13.94
CA PHE A 208 -11.04 11.95 13.49
C PHE A 208 -11.05 12.19 11.99
N HIS A 209 -11.45 11.20 11.18
CA HIS A 209 -11.59 11.34 9.74
C HIS A 209 -12.63 12.41 9.38
N ARG A 210 -13.81 12.40 10.04
CA ARG A 210 -14.85 13.42 9.85
C ARG A 210 -14.29 14.83 10.09
N LYS A 211 -13.55 15.05 11.16
CA LYS A 211 -12.94 16.35 11.46
C LYS A 211 -11.95 16.81 10.38
N VAL A 212 -11.24 15.88 9.73
CA VAL A 212 -10.36 16.19 8.59
C VAL A 212 -11.20 16.59 7.38
N ALA A 213 -12.21 15.79 7.03
CA ALA A 213 -13.10 16.09 5.91
C ALA A 213 -13.77 17.46 6.05
N ASP A 214 -14.35 17.74 7.22
CA ASP A 214 -15.03 19.01 7.50
C ASP A 214 -14.08 20.21 7.34
N ALA A 215 -12.84 20.11 7.81
CA ALA A 215 -11.85 21.16 7.67
C ALA A 215 -11.45 21.38 6.20
N ILE A 216 -11.30 20.30 5.43
CA ILE A 216 -10.99 20.40 3.99
C ILE A 216 -12.14 21.04 3.21
N ILE A 217 -13.38 20.62 3.48
CA ILE A 217 -14.57 21.15 2.81
C ILE A 217 -14.78 22.64 3.13
N GLN A 218 -14.49 23.04 4.39
CA GLN A 218 -14.51 24.45 4.82
C GLN A 218 -13.31 25.26 4.30
N ARG A 219 -12.37 24.62 3.60
CA ARG A 219 -11.12 25.20 3.08
C ARG A 219 -10.26 25.86 4.16
N ASP A 220 -10.30 25.32 5.38
CA ASP A 220 -9.46 25.73 6.51
C ASP A 220 -8.17 24.90 6.50
N ALA A 221 -7.16 25.40 5.80
CA ALA A 221 -5.91 24.67 5.52
C ALA A 221 -5.11 24.36 6.80
N ASP A 222 -5.03 25.29 7.74
CA ASP A 222 -4.31 25.09 9.01
C ASP A 222 -5.01 24.05 9.87
N LYS A 223 -6.33 24.10 9.92
CA LYS A 223 -7.14 23.14 10.67
C LYS A 223 -7.12 21.76 10.03
N ALA A 224 -7.16 21.65 8.69
CA ALA A 224 -7.06 20.37 8.00
C ALA A 224 -5.73 19.67 8.27
N GLU A 225 -4.62 20.41 8.20
CA GLU A 225 -3.28 19.91 8.54
C GLU A 225 -3.25 19.39 10.00
N ALA A 226 -3.65 20.19 10.97
CA ALA A 226 -3.66 19.83 12.38
C ALA A 226 -4.59 18.64 12.70
N ARG A 227 -5.75 18.53 12.02
CA ARG A 227 -6.66 17.39 12.18
C ARG A 227 -6.09 16.10 11.60
N MET A 228 -5.39 16.18 10.46
CA MET A 228 -4.71 15.02 9.90
C MET A 228 -3.54 14.56 10.79
N GLU A 229 -2.77 15.47 11.37
CA GLU A 229 -1.75 15.13 12.36
C GLU A 229 -2.34 14.40 13.57
N SER A 230 -3.50 14.85 14.07
CA SER A 230 -4.20 14.22 15.18
C SER A 230 -4.68 12.81 14.83
N LEU A 231 -5.26 12.63 13.64
CA LEU A 231 -5.70 11.33 13.13
C LEU A 231 -4.54 10.34 13.04
N LEU A 232 -3.44 10.76 12.44
CA LEU A 232 -2.26 9.90 12.25
C LEU A 232 -1.51 9.66 13.55
N GLY A 233 -1.50 10.62 14.48
CA GLY A 233 -0.93 10.48 15.82
C GLY A 233 -1.61 9.35 16.59
N ASP A 234 -2.94 9.30 16.57
CA ASP A 234 -3.72 8.21 17.17
C ASP A 234 -3.43 6.85 16.49
N ALA A 235 -3.44 6.81 15.16
CA ALA A 235 -3.10 5.59 14.41
C ALA A 235 -1.68 5.09 14.70
N GLY A 236 -0.70 6.00 14.77
CA GLY A 236 0.69 5.69 15.10
C GLY A 236 0.86 5.18 16.54
N HIS A 237 0.12 5.74 17.48
CA HIS A 237 0.12 5.27 18.88
C HIS A 237 -0.40 3.82 18.96
N ARG A 238 -1.50 3.52 18.30
CA ARG A 238 -2.04 2.15 18.22
C ARG A 238 -1.06 1.18 17.59
N LEU A 239 -0.42 1.57 16.49
CA LEU A 239 0.58 0.74 15.79
C LEU A 239 1.77 0.45 16.69
N LYS A 240 2.34 1.45 17.39
CA LYS A 240 3.44 1.26 18.35
C LYS A 240 3.10 0.26 19.44
N LYS A 241 1.88 0.33 19.99
CA LYS A 241 1.40 -0.59 21.03
C LYS A 241 1.40 -2.04 20.52
N GLN A 242 0.98 -2.26 19.28
CA GLN A 242 0.94 -3.60 18.67
C GLN A 242 2.33 -4.13 18.29
N ILE A 243 3.21 -3.25 17.80
CA ILE A 243 4.59 -3.62 17.45
C ILE A 243 5.38 -4.06 18.69
N ASN A 244 5.18 -3.37 19.82
CA ASN A 244 5.90 -3.63 21.05
C ASN A 244 5.32 -4.79 21.88
N THR A 245 4.17 -5.34 21.52
CA THR A 245 3.58 -6.50 22.19
C THR A 245 4.32 -7.78 21.75
N PRO A 246 4.93 -8.55 22.68
CA PRO A 246 5.59 -9.81 22.34
C PRO A 246 4.59 -10.75 21.64
N LYS A 247 5.03 -11.43 20.59
CA LYS A 247 4.26 -12.56 20.03
C LYS A 247 4.18 -13.64 21.13
N LYS A 248 2.97 -13.93 21.62
CA LYS A 248 2.71 -15.15 22.40
C LYS A 248 2.85 -16.39 21.53
#